data_cc245306af98ddccc87dafb4b00d7c96
#
_entry.id   cc245306af98ddccc87dafb4b00d7c96
#
_cell.length_a   1.000
_cell.length_b   1.000
_cell.length_c   1.000
_cell.angle_alpha   90.00
_cell.angle_beta   90.00
_cell.angle_gamma   90.00
#
_symmetry.space_group_name_H-M   'P 1'
#
loop_
_entity.id
_entity.type
_entity.pdbx_description
1 polymer ?
#
loop_
_entity_poly.entity_id
_entity_poly.type
_entity_poly.pdbx_seq_one_letter_code
_entity_poly.pdbx_strand_id
1 'polypeptide(L)'
;INISDVPYILLEEFSPLIVTTNYDDIIEQASTKVPRGKIAALLPCLRGQFSSAIQLNEYKLLKIHGSIEESTSLVISSQQYDAAYRENGLVESYLRNIFSGKRVFFVGCSLEEDRTLEILKKCVEKNKELVHYAIIPRPEEEKDYLQRNAHLMSLGIYPIYFPQNDYGAISKLLNYIAEENKFAKAIRVYIIEITDIKDDSNIRVLYSILSETFYEVANKYEELYNIDYSLIDIT
;
A
#
# COMPACT_ATOMS: atom_id res chain seq x y z
N ILE A 1 3.29 -12.87 21.63
CA ILE A 1 3.04 -11.56 21.03
C ILE A 1 1.80 -11.70 20.17
N ASN A 2 0.77 -10.92 20.46
CA ASN A 2 -0.43 -10.90 19.63
C ASN A 2 -0.11 -9.99 18.43
N ILE A 3 0.24 -10.59 17.30
CA ILE A 3 0.54 -9.86 16.06
C ILE A 3 -0.79 -9.34 15.52
N SER A 4 -0.86 -8.05 15.16
CA SER A 4 -2.06 -7.49 14.53
C SER A 4 -2.34 -8.19 13.18
N ASP A 5 -3.57 -8.10 12.68
CA ASP A 5 -3.94 -8.72 11.40
C ASP A 5 -3.31 -8.03 10.18
N VAL A 6 -2.83 -6.79 10.35
CA VAL A 6 -2.26 -5.98 9.26
C VAL A 6 -1.14 -6.68 8.48
N PRO A 7 -0.09 -7.24 9.11
CA PRO A 7 0.96 -7.96 8.39
C PRO A 7 0.44 -9.13 7.55
N TYR A 8 -0.53 -9.89 8.08
CA TYR A 8 -1.13 -11.02 7.35
C TYR A 8 -1.88 -10.56 6.10
N ILE A 9 -2.71 -9.53 6.23
CA ILE A 9 -3.48 -8.98 5.10
C ILE A 9 -2.53 -8.44 4.03
N LEU A 10 -1.47 -7.71 4.42
CA LEU A 10 -0.48 -7.20 3.47
C LEU A 10 0.25 -8.31 2.72
N LEU A 11 0.62 -9.38 3.41
CA LEU A 11 1.33 -10.52 2.83
C LEU A 11 0.46 -11.35 1.87
N GLU A 12 -0.82 -11.52 2.18
CA GLU A 12 -1.74 -12.33 1.39
C GLU A 12 -2.31 -11.59 0.18
N GLU A 13 -2.74 -10.35 0.38
CA GLU A 13 -3.63 -9.68 -0.56
C GLU A 13 -2.95 -8.59 -1.39
N PHE A 14 -1.79 -8.09 -0.92
CA PHE A 14 -1.13 -6.95 -1.56
C PHE A 14 0.14 -7.33 -2.31
N SER A 15 0.99 -6.33 -2.54
CA SER A 15 2.24 -6.50 -3.28
C SER A 15 3.15 -7.56 -2.65
N PRO A 16 3.82 -8.38 -3.46
CA PRO A 16 4.83 -9.29 -2.96
C PRO A 16 6.05 -8.57 -2.35
N LEU A 17 6.32 -7.32 -2.75
CA LEU A 17 7.44 -6.54 -2.24
C LEU A 17 6.99 -5.66 -1.08
N ILE A 18 7.54 -5.91 0.10
CA ILE A 18 7.31 -5.12 1.30
C ILE A 18 8.61 -4.39 1.68
N VAL A 19 8.50 -3.12 2.05
CA VAL A 19 9.61 -2.32 2.55
C VAL A 19 9.29 -1.89 3.97
N THR A 20 10.22 -2.08 4.89
CA THR A 20 10.03 -1.68 6.29
C THR A 20 11.24 -0.93 6.83
N THR A 21 10.97 0.02 7.71
CA THR A 21 11.96 0.68 8.57
C THR A 21 12.13 -0.01 9.91
N ASN A 22 11.23 -0.96 10.24
CA ASN A 22 11.24 -1.67 11.51
C ASN A 22 12.42 -2.65 11.58
N TYR A 23 12.96 -2.81 12.78
CA TYR A 23 14.08 -3.69 13.06
C TYR A 23 13.64 -5.10 13.47
N ASP A 24 12.39 -5.24 13.97
CA ASP A 24 11.82 -6.51 14.45
C ASP A 24 11.54 -7.51 13.31
N ASP A 25 11.15 -8.72 13.68
CA ASP A 25 10.85 -9.82 12.76
C ASP A 25 9.35 -10.16 12.67
N ILE A 26 8.47 -9.22 13.04
CA ILE A 26 7.02 -9.42 13.08
C ILE A 26 6.45 -9.84 11.72
N ILE A 27 6.93 -9.21 10.64
CA ILE A 27 6.48 -9.51 9.27
C ILE A 27 6.97 -10.90 8.85
N GLU A 28 8.23 -11.24 9.15
CA GLU A 28 8.79 -12.56 8.89
C GLU A 28 8.02 -13.65 9.64
N GLN A 29 7.70 -13.44 10.93
CA GLN A 29 6.88 -14.35 11.73
C GLN A 29 5.47 -14.51 11.16
N ALA A 30 4.81 -13.41 10.79
CA ALA A 30 3.50 -13.45 10.15
C ALA A 30 3.53 -14.26 8.84
N SER A 31 4.58 -14.10 8.04
CA SER A 31 4.71 -14.80 6.75
C SER A 31 4.74 -16.31 6.86
N THR A 32 5.14 -16.87 8.01
CA THR A 32 5.14 -18.32 8.22
C THR A 32 3.73 -18.91 8.30
N LYS A 33 2.71 -18.08 8.49
CA LYS A 33 1.31 -18.48 8.68
C LYS A 33 0.42 -18.19 7.47
N VAL A 34 0.96 -17.54 6.43
CA VAL A 34 0.21 -17.25 5.20
C VAL A 34 0.47 -18.29 4.12
N PRO A 35 -0.50 -18.56 3.21
CA PRO A 35 -0.36 -19.58 2.15
C PRO A 35 0.82 -19.33 1.21
N ARG A 36 1.21 -18.06 1.00
CA ARG A 36 2.36 -17.67 0.16
C ARG A 36 3.70 -18.12 0.74
N GLY A 37 3.74 -18.49 2.02
CA GLY A 37 4.91 -19.01 2.72
C GLY A 37 5.86 -17.93 3.22
N LYS A 38 6.96 -18.39 3.83
CA LYS A 38 7.93 -17.53 4.50
C LYS A 38 8.56 -16.52 3.53
N ILE A 39 8.45 -15.23 3.86
CA ILE A 39 9.11 -14.15 3.12
C ILE A 39 10.60 -14.10 3.46
N ALA A 40 11.43 -13.90 2.44
CA ALA A 40 12.85 -13.70 2.67
C ALA A 40 13.16 -12.22 2.94
N ALA A 41 13.71 -11.93 4.11
CA ALA A 41 14.18 -10.60 4.46
C ALA A 41 15.54 -10.33 3.78
N LEU A 42 15.69 -9.15 3.20
CA LEU A 42 16.91 -8.65 2.61
C LEU A 42 17.41 -7.43 3.38
N LEU A 43 18.69 -7.40 3.66
CA LEU A 43 19.36 -6.27 4.32
C LEU A 43 20.02 -5.35 3.28
N PRO A 44 20.20 -4.06 3.59
CA PRO A 44 20.72 -3.07 2.63
C PRO A 44 22.10 -3.39 2.07
N CYS A 45 22.92 -4.13 2.82
CA CYS A 45 24.26 -4.55 2.39
C CYS A 45 24.24 -5.51 1.19
N LEU A 46 23.13 -6.24 0.96
CA LEU A 46 22.95 -7.18 -0.15
C LEU A 46 22.50 -6.44 -1.42
N ARG A 47 23.30 -5.48 -1.90
CA ARG A 47 22.95 -4.51 -2.94
C ARG A 47 22.34 -5.13 -4.20
N GLY A 48 22.95 -6.18 -4.74
CA GLY A 48 22.47 -6.84 -5.96
C GLY A 48 21.10 -7.45 -5.78
N GLN A 49 20.88 -8.20 -4.70
CA GLN A 49 19.61 -8.84 -4.38
C GLN A 49 18.52 -7.80 -4.07
N PHE A 50 18.88 -6.73 -3.37
CA PHE A 50 17.99 -5.63 -3.03
C PHE A 50 17.48 -4.91 -4.29
N SER A 51 18.39 -4.57 -5.21
CA SER A 51 18.04 -3.94 -6.48
C SER A 51 17.22 -4.87 -7.38
N SER A 52 17.56 -6.16 -7.47
CA SER A 52 16.79 -7.17 -8.20
C SER A 52 15.37 -7.29 -7.66
N ALA A 53 15.21 -7.38 -6.33
CA ALA A 53 13.90 -7.48 -5.70
C ALA A 53 13.00 -6.25 -6.02
N ILE A 54 13.58 -5.04 -6.06
CA ILE A 54 12.85 -3.83 -6.44
C ILE A 54 12.44 -3.88 -7.92
N GLN A 55 13.35 -4.23 -8.82
CA GLN A 55 13.09 -4.26 -10.26
C GLN A 55 12.05 -5.31 -10.64
N LEU A 56 12.20 -6.52 -10.12
CA LEU A 56 11.35 -7.67 -10.48
C LEU A 56 10.08 -7.78 -9.62
N ASN A 57 9.91 -6.91 -8.62
CA ASN A 57 8.79 -6.96 -7.67
C ASN A 57 8.68 -8.33 -6.99
N GLU A 58 9.80 -8.87 -6.53
CA GLU A 58 9.86 -10.20 -5.93
C GLU A 58 9.13 -10.24 -4.57
N TYR A 59 8.68 -11.44 -4.16
CA TYR A 59 8.16 -11.69 -2.81
C TYR A 59 9.30 -11.61 -1.77
N LYS A 60 9.62 -10.40 -1.36
CA LYS A 60 10.74 -10.06 -0.46
C LYS A 60 10.34 -8.99 0.54
N LEU A 61 10.97 -9.03 1.69
CA LEU A 61 10.92 -8.00 2.71
C LEU A 61 12.23 -7.21 2.69
N LEU A 62 12.17 -5.94 2.33
CA LEU A 62 13.33 -5.05 2.34
C LEU A 62 13.40 -4.29 3.67
N LYS A 63 14.36 -4.63 4.52
CA LYS A 63 14.59 -3.98 5.82
C LYS A 63 15.60 -2.86 5.64
N ILE A 64 15.14 -1.66 5.25
CA ILE A 64 16.04 -0.57 4.82
C ILE A 64 16.89 0.03 5.96
N HIS A 65 16.49 -0.18 7.21
CA HIS A 65 17.27 0.21 8.39
C HIS A 65 18.00 -0.96 9.06
N GLY A 66 17.99 -2.14 8.43
CA GLY A 66 18.61 -3.35 8.98
C GLY A 66 17.69 -4.17 9.87
N SER A 67 18.26 -5.13 10.58
CA SER A 67 17.54 -6.07 11.44
C SER A 67 18.20 -6.19 12.80
N ILE A 68 17.39 -6.39 13.85
CA ILE A 68 17.86 -6.64 15.20
C ILE A 68 18.70 -7.93 15.29
N GLU A 69 18.45 -8.89 14.40
CA GLU A 69 19.22 -10.14 14.33
C GLU A 69 20.63 -9.94 13.76
N GLU A 70 20.86 -8.87 12.98
CA GLU A 70 22.14 -8.54 12.35
C GLU A 70 22.55 -7.13 12.75
N SER A 71 23.19 -7.00 13.92
CA SER A 71 23.52 -5.70 14.53
C SER A 71 24.39 -4.79 13.66
N THR A 72 25.20 -5.37 12.77
CA THR A 72 26.06 -4.62 11.85
C THR A 72 25.30 -3.95 10.71
N SER A 73 24.05 -4.38 10.48
CA SER A 73 23.15 -3.82 9.45
C SER A 73 22.36 -2.61 9.93
N LEU A 74 22.34 -2.34 11.24
CA LEU A 74 21.44 -1.36 11.85
C LEU A 74 21.81 0.07 11.49
N VAL A 75 20.79 0.88 11.16
CA VAL A 75 20.88 2.32 10.98
C VAL A 75 20.17 2.98 12.15
N ILE A 76 20.93 3.30 13.22
CA ILE A 76 20.37 3.80 14.49
C ILE A 76 20.91 5.19 14.84
N SER A 77 22.21 5.44 14.62
CA SER A 77 22.83 6.72 14.98
C SER A 77 22.59 7.77 13.91
N SER A 78 22.60 9.06 14.31
CA SER A 78 22.49 10.18 13.37
C SER A 78 23.51 10.09 12.24
N GLN A 79 24.76 9.69 12.56
CA GLN A 79 25.80 9.52 11.56
C GLN A 79 25.48 8.42 10.54
N GLN A 80 24.89 7.30 10.98
CA GLN A 80 24.45 6.22 10.09
C GLN A 80 23.29 6.68 9.22
N TYR A 81 22.31 7.40 9.79
CA TYR A 81 21.22 8.01 9.04
C TYR A 81 21.75 8.98 7.99
N ASP A 82 22.67 9.89 8.36
CA ASP A 82 23.28 10.83 7.42
C ASP A 82 23.99 10.12 6.28
N ALA A 83 24.72 9.05 6.57
CA ALA A 83 25.42 8.25 5.55
C ALA A 83 24.44 7.49 4.63
N ALA A 84 23.34 6.94 5.17
CA ALA A 84 22.36 6.16 4.44
C ALA A 84 21.46 7.01 3.53
N TYR A 85 21.07 8.19 4.00
CA TYR A 85 20.11 9.08 3.35
C TYR A 85 20.72 10.25 2.57
N ARG A 86 22.05 10.48 2.66
CA ARG A 86 22.72 11.48 1.82
C ARG A 86 22.52 11.16 0.34
N GLU A 87 22.75 12.13 -0.51
CA GLU A 87 22.70 11.94 -1.95
C GLU A 87 23.63 10.80 -2.40
N ASN A 88 23.08 9.86 -3.18
CA ASN A 88 23.71 8.59 -3.56
C ASN A 88 24.06 7.68 -2.38
N GLY A 89 23.50 7.92 -1.20
CA GLY A 89 23.52 6.99 -0.08
C GLY A 89 22.71 5.73 -0.42
N LEU A 90 22.92 4.67 0.34
CA LEU A 90 22.35 3.36 0.02
C LEU A 90 20.83 3.36 0.11
N VAL A 91 20.28 3.87 1.22
CA VAL A 91 18.82 3.95 1.45
C VAL A 91 18.19 4.96 0.49
N GLU A 92 18.82 6.13 0.30
CA GLU A 92 18.37 7.14 -0.66
C GLU A 92 18.20 6.54 -2.06
N SER A 93 19.20 5.81 -2.54
CA SER A 93 19.17 5.21 -3.87
C SER A 93 18.04 4.18 -4.03
N TYR A 94 17.79 3.36 -3.01
CA TYR A 94 16.69 2.40 -3.02
C TYR A 94 15.32 3.07 -3.00
N LEU A 95 15.11 4.02 -2.08
CA LEU A 95 13.86 4.75 -1.98
C LEU A 95 13.56 5.55 -3.25
N ARG A 96 14.57 6.19 -3.84
CA ARG A 96 14.41 6.88 -5.11
C ARG A 96 13.96 5.94 -6.23
N ASN A 97 14.54 4.75 -6.35
CA ASN A 97 14.12 3.76 -7.33
C ASN A 97 12.69 3.27 -7.09
N ILE A 98 12.32 3.04 -5.83
CA ILE A 98 10.97 2.63 -5.45
C ILE A 98 9.97 3.74 -5.79
N PHE A 99 10.20 4.96 -5.32
CA PHE A 99 9.28 6.08 -5.53
C PHE A 99 9.14 6.48 -6.99
N SER A 100 10.21 6.41 -7.78
CA SER A 100 10.15 6.78 -9.21
C SER A 100 9.54 5.67 -10.10
N GLY A 101 9.58 4.41 -9.66
CA GLY A 101 9.19 3.27 -10.51
C GLY A 101 7.96 2.52 -10.06
N LYS A 102 7.43 2.79 -8.86
CA LYS A 102 6.33 2.03 -8.28
C LYS A 102 5.30 2.92 -7.59
N ARG A 103 4.06 2.47 -7.59
CA ARG A 103 3.03 3.00 -6.69
C ARG A 103 3.26 2.43 -5.31
N VAL A 104 3.49 3.30 -4.32
CA VAL A 104 3.75 2.91 -2.94
C VAL A 104 2.48 3.09 -2.12
N PHE A 105 2.23 2.14 -1.25
CA PHE A 105 1.15 2.19 -0.28
C PHE A 105 1.76 2.23 1.13
N PHE A 106 1.66 3.38 1.77
CA PHE A 106 2.17 3.61 3.12
C PHE A 106 1.15 3.14 4.15
N VAL A 107 1.58 2.27 5.05
CA VAL A 107 0.75 1.73 6.14
C VAL A 107 1.53 1.79 7.45
N GLY A 108 0.93 2.37 8.49
CA GLY A 108 1.56 2.50 9.80
C GLY A 108 2.71 3.52 9.87
N CYS A 109 2.76 4.45 8.92
CA CYS A 109 3.74 5.54 8.88
C CYS A 109 3.07 6.85 9.30
N SER A 110 3.75 7.68 10.11
CA SER A 110 3.24 9.02 10.46
C SER A 110 3.24 9.97 9.26
N LEU A 111 4.16 9.78 8.33
CA LEU A 111 4.41 10.67 7.18
C LEU A 111 4.56 12.14 7.60
N GLU A 112 5.20 12.35 8.72
CA GLU A 112 5.68 13.66 9.14
C GLU A 112 6.93 14.02 8.36
N GLU A 113 7.39 15.28 8.46
CA GLU A 113 8.60 15.71 7.77
C GLU A 113 9.79 14.88 8.21
N ASP A 114 10.22 13.95 7.33
CA ASP A 114 11.38 13.10 7.52
C ASP A 114 12.19 12.97 6.21
N ARG A 115 13.34 12.33 6.30
CA ARG A 115 14.25 12.13 5.17
C ARG A 115 13.62 11.30 4.04
N THR A 116 12.70 10.41 4.36
CA THR A 116 11.98 9.60 3.38
C THR A 116 11.08 10.47 2.51
N LEU A 117 10.34 11.39 3.13
CA LEU A 117 9.50 12.35 2.41
C LEU A 117 10.33 13.36 1.60
N GLU A 118 11.52 13.76 2.07
CA GLU A 118 12.43 14.60 1.28
C GLU A 118 12.87 13.91 -0.03
N ILE A 119 13.15 12.61 0.01
CA ILE A 119 13.47 11.83 -1.20
C ILE A 119 12.26 11.74 -2.12
N LEU A 120 11.07 11.45 -1.57
CA LEU A 120 9.84 11.41 -2.32
C LEU A 120 9.54 12.72 -3.02
N LYS A 121 9.67 13.86 -2.32
CA LYS A 121 9.50 15.21 -2.87
C LYS A 121 10.38 15.43 -4.10
N LYS A 122 11.66 15.07 -4.02
CA LYS A 122 12.58 15.17 -5.16
C LYS A 122 12.18 14.29 -6.36
N CYS A 123 11.54 13.14 -6.10
CA CYS A 123 11.01 12.28 -7.16
C CYS A 123 9.78 12.91 -7.83
N VAL A 124 8.85 13.42 -7.05
CA VAL A 124 7.61 14.06 -7.55
C VAL A 124 7.91 15.37 -8.30
N GLU A 125 8.90 16.16 -7.85
CA GLU A 125 9.35 17.35 -8.58
C GLU A 125 9.83 17.03 -10.00
N LYS A 126 10.40 15.84 -10.21
CA LYS A 126 10.86 15.35 -11.52
C LYS A 126 9.75 14.72 -12.34
N ASN A 127 8.78 14.11 -11.69
CA ASN A 127 7.65 13.45 -12.35
C ASN A 127 6.36 13.65 -11.54
N LYS A 128 5.55 14.62 -11.96
CA LYS A 128 4.28 14.98 -11.30
C LYS A 128 3.16 13.97 -11.48
N GLU A 129 3.35 12.96 -12.32
CA GLU A 129 2.38 11.88 -12.53
C GLU A 129 2.52 10.75 -11.50
N LEU A 130 3.51 10.83 -10.61
CA LEU A 130 3.69 9.84 -9.55
C LEU A 130 2.54 9.91 -8.56
N VAL A 131 1.96 8.75 -8.30
CA VAL A 131 0.82 8.58 -7.38
C VAL A 131 1.16 7.50 -6.36
N HIS A 132 1.06 7.87 -5.10
CA HIS A 132 1.20 6.98 -3.95
C HIS A 132 -0.03 7.08 -3.05
N TYR A 133 -0.21 6.16 -2.14
CA TYR A 133 -1.36 6.13 -1.23
C TYR A 133 -0.88 5.93 0.21
N ALA A 134 -1.66 6.41 1.17
CA ALA A 134 -1.35 6.22 2.59
C ALA A 134 -2.62 6.01 3.42
N ILE A 135 -2.61 5.04 4.34
CA ILE A 135 -3.61 4.92 5.39
C ILE A 135 -3.08 5.63 6.63
N ILE A 136 -3.72 6.73 7.02
CA ILE A 136 -3.28 7.59 8.13
C ILE A 136 -4.46 8.05 9.00
N PRO A 137 -4.22 8.38 10.27
CA PRO A 137 -5.26 8.91 11.13
C PRO A 137 -5.70 10.31 10.65
N ARG A 138 -7.00 10.58 10.71
CA ARG A 138 -7.54 11.91 10.41
C ARG A 138 -7.25 12.87 11.56
N PRO A 139 -6.65 14.04 11.32
CA PRO A 139 -6.57 15.10 12.31
C PRO A 139 -7.96 15.51 12.85
N GLU A 140 -8.06 15.81 14.13
CA GLU A 140 -9.33 16.20 14.76
C GLU A 140 -9.80 17.57 14.29
N GLU A 141 -8.86 18.53 14.24
CA GLU A 141 -9.14 19.88 13.80
C GLU A 141 -9.22 19.95 12.27
N GLU A 142 -10.29 20.56 11.74
CA GLU A 142 -10.50 20.69 10.30
C GLU A 142 -9.37 21.46 9.59
N LYS A 143 -8.80 22.47 10.26
CA LYS A 143 -7.66 23.23 9.74
C LYS A 143 -6.44 22.33 9.53
N ASP A 144 -6.14 21.47 10.53
CA ASP A 144 -4.98 20.58 10.45
C ASP A 144 -5.20 19.48 9.41
N TYR A 145 -6.44 18.97 9.29
CA TYR A 145 -6.83 18.07 8.22
C TYR A 145 -6.61 18.68 6.84
N LEU A 146 -7.10 19.90 6.59
CA LEU A 146 -6.93 20.56 5.28
C LEU A 146 -5.46 20.81 4.96
N GLN A 147 -4.67 21.26 5.94
CA GLN A 147 -3.24 21.49 5.78
C GLN A 147 -2.50 20.18 5.49
N ARG A 148 -2.79 19.13 6.26
CA ARG A 148 -2.19 17.79 6.11
C ARG A 148 -2.51 17.21 4.74
N ASN A 149 -3.78 17.27 4.34
CA ASN A 149 -4.25 16.78 3.06
C ASN A 149 -3.54 17.49 1.89
N ALA A 150 -3.50 18.81 1.89
CA ALA A 150 -2.82 19.61 0.86
C ALA A 150 -1.32 19.27 0.80
N HIS A 151 -0.66 19.12 1.95
CA HIS A 151 0.76 18.75 2.02
C HIS A 151 1.01 17.38 1.40
N LEU A 152 0.28 16.35 1.80
CA LEU A 152 0.46 15.00 1.26
C LEU A 152 0.17 14.91 -0.24
N MET A 153 -0.90 15.55 -0.70
CA MET A 153 -1.22 15.61 -2.13
C MET A 153 -0.13 16.33 -2.93
N SER A 154 0.52 17.35 -2.38
CA SER A 154 1.66 18.02 -3.03
C SER A 154 2.88 17.09 -3.19
N LEU A 155 2.96 16.04 -2.37
CA LEU A 155 3.97 14.97 -2.45
C LEU A 155 3.49 13.76 -3.31
N GLY A 156 2.38 13.89 -4.03
CA GLY A 156 1.81 12.78 -4.82
C GLY A 156 1.23 11.65 -3.96
N ILE A 157 0.97 11.90 -2.66
CA ILE A 157 0.37 10.93 -1.75
C ILE A 157 -1.12 11.24 -1.59
N TYR A 158 -1.97 10.28 -1.94
CA TYR A 158 -3.41 10.33 -1.72
C TYR A 158 -3.75 9.66 -0.39
N PRO A 159 -4.12 10.42 0.65
CA PRO A 159 -4.40 9.87 1.97
C PRO A 159 -5.79 9.21 2.03
N ILE A 160 -5.83 8.06 2.68
CA ILE A 160 -7.05 7.35 3.08
C ILE A 160 -7.11 7.50 4.60
N TYR A 161 -8.06 8.29 5.07
CA TYR A 161 -8.16 8.63 6.47
C TYR A 161 -8.98 7.62 7.26
N PHE A 162 -8.52 7.29 8.47
CA PHE A 162 -9.29 6.56 9.47
C PHE A 162 -9.47 7.42 10.75
N PRO A 163 -10.47 7.14 11.61
CA PRO A 163 -10.68 7.89 12.82
C PRO A 163 -9.45 7.85 13.74
N GLN A 164 -9.09 8.99 14.31
CA GLN A 164 -7.96 9.07 15.24
C GLN A 164 -8.16 8.08 16.40
N ASN A 165 -7.08 7.38 16.77
CA ASN A 165 -7.07 6.35 17.80
C ASN A 165 -7.84 5.04 17.49
N ASP A 166 -8.48 4.90 16.33
CA ASP A 166 -9.07 3.63 15.87
C ASP A 166 -8.13 2.87 14.92
N TYR A 167 -7.04 2.35 15.46
CA TYR A 167 -6.08 1.56 14.66
C TYR A 167 -6.69 0.24 14.13
N GLY A 168 -7.80 -0.24 14.70
CA GLY A 168 -8.55 -1.38 14.17
C GLY A 168 -9.18 -1.11 12.81
N ALA A 169 -9.40 0.15 12.46
CA ALA A 169 -9.89 0.57 11.14
C ALA A 169 -8.89 0.23 10.02
N ILE A 170 -7.58 0.16 10.30
CA ILE A 170 -6.56 -0.16 9.28
C ILE A 170 -6.82 -1.55 8.68
N SER A 171 -7.04 -2.57 9.52
CA SER A 171 -7.33 -3.93 9.04
C SER A 171 -8.62 -3.98 8.21
N LYS A 172 -9.66 -3.25 8.63
CA LYS A 172 -10.94 -3.16 7.89
C LYS A 172 -10.75 -2.52 6.53
N LEU A 173 -10.04 -1.38 6.46
CA LEU A 173 -9.74 -0.68 5.21
C LEU A 173 -8.90 -1.54 4.25
N LEU A 174 -7.88 -2.23 4.76
CA LEU A 174 -7.05 -3.12 3.96
C LEU A 174 -7.87 -4.28 3.38
N ASN A 175 -8.69 -4.94 4.18
CA ASN A 175 -9.58 -6.01 3.72
C ASN A 175 -10.54 -5.51 2.65
N TYR A 176 -11.15 -4.34 2.87
CA TYR A 176 -12.02 -3.71 1.90
C TYR A 176 -11.31 -3.45 0.55
N ILE A 177 -10.13 -2.84 0.57
CA ILE A 177 -9.32 -2.58 -0.64
C ILE A 177 -8.95 -3.90 -1.34
N ALA A 178 -8.63 -4.95 -0.58
CA ALA A 178 -8.29 -6.26 -1.12
C ALA A 178 -9.48 -6.91 -1.83
N GLU A 179 -10.67 -6.85 -1.24
CA GLU A 179 -11.91 -7.36 -1.82
C GLU A 179 -12.27 -6.62 -3.12
N GLU A 180 -12.22 -5.29 -3.12
CA GLU A 180 -12.44 -4.47 -4.32
C GLU A 180 -11.45 -4.80 -5.44
N ASN A 181 -10.19 -5.05 -5.09
CA ASN A 181 -9.18 -5.43 -6.09
C ASN A 181 -9.46 -6.82 -6.69
N LYS A 182 -9.95 -7.78 -5.90
CA LYS A 182 -10.40 -9.09 -6.39
C LYS A 182 -11.59 -8.93 -7.34
N PHE A 183 -12.55 -8.11 -6.97
CA PHE A 183 -13.72 -7.79 -7.78
C PHE A 183 -13.33 -7.14 -9.12
N ALA A 184 -12.48 -6.11 -9.09
CA ALA A 184 -12.02 -5.45 -10.30
C ALA A 184 -11.26 -6.39 -11.25
N LYS A 185 -10.52 -7.38 -10.72
CA LYS A 185 -9.87 -8.42 -11.53
C LYS A 185 -10.89 -9.38 -12.13
N ALA A 186 -11.90 -9.79 -11.38
CA ALA A 186 -12.98 -10.65 -11.87
C ALA A 186 -13.74 -9.99 -13.02
N ILE A 187 -14.14 -8.73 -12.86
CA ILE A 187 -14.79 -7.97 -13.94
C ILE A 187 -13.94 -7.90 -15.21
N ARG A 188 -12.64 -7.65 -15.09
CA ARG A 188 -11.74 -7.60 -16.25
C ARG A 188 -11.68 -8.92 -17.01
N VAL A 189 -11.74 -10.06 -16.31
CA VAL A 189 -11.80 -11.38 -16.94
C VAL A 189 -13.11 -11.56 -17.70
N TYR A 190 -14.23 -11.20 -17.10
CA TYR A 190 -15.53 -11.29 -17.77
C TYR A 190 -15.66 -10.37 -18.99
N ILE A 191 -15.16 -9.14 -18.94
CA ILE A 191 -15.16 -8.22 -20.08
C ILE A 191 -14.31 -8.77 -21.25
N ILE A 192 -13.19 -9.42 -20.98
CA ILE A 192 -12.35 -10.02 -22.03
C ILE A 192 -13.07 -11.21 -22.69
N GLU A 193 -13.75 -12.06 -21.92
CA GLU A 193 -14.52 -13.19 -22.46
C GLU A 193 -15.72 -12.72 -23.32
N ILE A 194 -16.31 -11.59 -23.00
CA ILE A 194 -17.51 -11.07 -23.67
C ILE A 194 -17.19 -10.33 -24.98
N THR A 195 -16.01 -9.74 -25.13
CA THR A 195 -15.58 -9.12 -26.39
C THR A 195 -15.49 -10.13 -27.54
N ASP A 196 -15.41 -11.43 -27.24
CA ASP A 196 -15.41 -12.50 -28.23
C ASP A 196 -16.82 -13.07 -28.54
N ILE A 197 -17.89 -12.58 -27.90
CA ILE A 197 -19.25 -13.11 -28.04
C ILE A 197 -20.04 -12.24 -29.02
N LYS A 198 -20.44 -12.83 -30.15
CA LYS A 198 -21.24 -12.18 -31.21
C LYS A 198 -22.77 -12.30 -31.05
N ASP A 199 -23.28 -12.70 -29.89
CA ASP A 199 -24.68 -13.04 -29.70
C ASP A 199 -25.37 -12.19 -28.61
N ASP A 200 -26.51 -11.57 -28.94
CA ASP A 200 -27.32 -10.70 -28.08
C ASP A 200 -27.79 -11.38 -26.77
N SER A 201 -27.95 -12.71 -26.76
CA SER A 201 -28.36 -13.46 -25.57
C SER A 201 -27.31 -13.37 -24.43
N ASN A 202 -26.04 -13.27 -24.79
CA ASN A 202 -24.92 -13.23 -23.85
C ASN A 202 -24.72 -11.83 -23.24
N ILE A 203 -25.12 -10.77 -23.96
CA ILE A 203 -25.13 -9.40 -23.45
C ILE A 203 -26.14 -9.28 -22.27
N ARG A 204 -27.29 -9.95 -22.34
CA ARG A 204 -28.26 -9.97 -21.24
C ARG A 204 -27.76 -10.69 -19.99
N VAL A 205 -27.04 -11.78 -20.17
CA VAL A 205 -26.38 -12.51 -19.04
C VAL A 205 -25.33 -11.62 -18.38
N LEU A 206 -24.56 -10.86 -19.18
CA LEU A 206 -23.59 -9.91 -18.66
C LEU A 206 -24.24 -8.80 -17.84
N TYR A 207 -25.30 -8.19 -18.35
CA TYR A 207 -26.05 -7.14 -17.64
C TYR A 207 -26.63 -7.67 -16.30
N SER A 208 -27.07 -8.92 -16.28
CA SER A 208 -27.54 -9.58 -15.06
C SER A 208 -26.41 -9.76 -14.05
N ILE A 209 -25.26 -10.29 -14.48
CA ILE A 209 -24.09 -10.50 -13.60
C ILE A 209 -23.53 -9.18 -13.09
N LEU A 210 -23.40 -8.16 -13.95
CA LEU A 210 -22.91 -6.85 -13.54
C LEU A 210 -23.87 -6.14 -12.59
N SER A 211 -25.19 -6.26 -12.78
CA SER A 211 -26.17 -5.68 -11.90
C SER A 211 -26.21 -6.39 -10.54
N GLU A 212 -26.18 -7.73 -10.49
CA GLU A 212 -26.11 -8.49 -9.24
C GLU A 212 -24.85 -8.14 -8.45
N THR A 213 -23.69 -8.10 -9.12
CA THR A 213 -22.41 -7.79 -8.48
C THR A 213 -22.35 -6.33 -8.02
N PHE A 214 -22.96 -5.41 -8.78
CA PHE A 214 -23.07 -4.02 -8.38
C PHE A 214 -23.99 -3.85 -7.16
N TYR A 215 -25.09 -4.60 -7.09
CA TYR A 215 -25.99 -4.61 -5.94
C TYR A 215 -25.31 -5.20 -4.69
N GLU A 216 -24.52 -6.27 -4.81
CA GLU A 216 -23.78 -6.86 -3.69
C GLU A 216 -22.75 -5.87 -3.14
N VAL A 217 -22.02 -5.17 -4.02
CA VAL A 217 -21.06 -4.15 -3.63
C VAL A 217 -21.75 -2.96 -2.99
N ALA A 218 -22.85 -2.46 -3.56
CA ALA A 218 -23.61 -1.34 -3.02
C ALA A 218 -24.19 -1.64 -1.64
N ASN A 219 -24.77 -2.83 -1.44
CA ASN A 219 -25.30 -3.27 -0.15
C ASN A 219 -24.18 -3.40 0.90
N LYS A 220 -23.01 -3.89 0.52
CA LYS A 220 -21.85 -4.00 1.40
C LYS A 220 -21.30 -2.61 1.79
N TYR A 221 -21.37 -1.63 0.89
CA TYR A 221 -21.07 -0.22 1.16
C TYR A 221 -22.05 0.39 2.16
N GLU A 222 -23.35 0.11 2.01
CA GLU A 222 -24.41 0.56 2.93
C GLU A 222 -24.16 0.02 4.35
N GLU A 223 -23.83 -1.27 4.49
CA GLU A 223 -23.51 -1.90 5.78
C GLU A 223 -22.26 -1.32 6.44
N LEU A 224 -21.22 -1.01 5.66
CA LEU A 224 -19.92 -0.54 6.19
C LEU A 224 -19.91 0.95 6.56
N TYR A 225 -20.65 1.78 5.81
CA TYR A 225 -20.55 3.23 5.92
C TYR A 225 -21.87 3.92 6.30
N ASN A 226 -22.95 3.17 6.47
CA ASN A 226 -24.29 3.72 6.76
C ASN A 226 -24.70 4.82 5.73
N ILE A 227 -24.32 4.62 4.45
CA ILE A 227 -24.59 5.56 3.35
C ILE A 227 -25.92 5.15 2.71
N ASP A 228 -26.92 6.00 2.81
CA ASP A 228 -28.21 5.83 2.14
C ASP A 228 -28.08 6.17 0.64
N TYR A 229 -27.99 5.15 -0.20
CA TYR A 229 -27.91 5.29 -1.66
C TYR A 229 -29.26 5.54 -2.35
N SER A 230 -30.38 5.61 -1.61
CA SER A 230 -31.69 5.93 -2.16
C SER A 230 -31.79 7.34 -2.78
N LEU A 231 -30.73 8.16 -2.59
CA LEU A 231 -30.60 9.52 -3.10
C LEU A 231 -29.74 9.64 -4.38
N ILE A 232 -29.19 8.55 -4.88
CA ILE A 232 -28.39 8.58 -6.13
C ILE A 232 -29.28 8.13 -7.29
N ASP A 233 -29.83 9.12 -7.98
CA ASP A 233 -30.56 8.91 -9.23
C ASP A 233 -29.55 8.61 -10.34
N ILE A 234 -29.45 7.34 -10.74
CA ILE A 234 -28.62 6.91 -11.86
C ILE A 234 -29.52 6.93 -13.11
N THR A 235 -29.61 8.11 -13.75
CA THR A 235 -30.13 8.26 -15.11
C THR A 235 -29.02 8.16 -16.13
#